data_89828945dcf386b275bb7517ccf61fd1
#
_entry.id   89828945dcf386b275bb7517ccf61fd1
#
_cell.length_a   1.000
_cell.length_b   1.000
_cell.length_c   1.000
_cell.angle_alpha   90.00
_cell.angle_beta   90.00
_cell.angle_gamma   90.00
#
_symmetry.space_group_name_H-M   'P 1'
#
loop_
_entity.id
_entity.type
_entity.pdbx_description
1 polymer ?
#
loop_
_entity_poly.entity_id
_entity_poly.type
_entity_poly.pdbx_seq_one_letter_code
_entity_poly.pdbx_strand_id
1 'polypeptide(L)'
;MALEFVHSFFRTMHREWHGLDGLRLDKFYSLVRKFIHETIVLLRIQDWQEKLVQEFVMILSTEVVNQLPNGLRLHLADVYLTEVYTAAKDVTTKAFVMLLEPLFSLLSSEYDKTVFKRVRDVVFEDMMQKYPFQLYSDDKKEMNCEKEATDDEEETMVFECVDLAQVQHRIFAIASADDTIECNRAALYTLYKKYFSISHVDSFQFRIEESMKIQEKE
;
A
#
# COMPACT_ATOMS: atom_id res chain seq x y z
N MET A 1 11.55 22.68 -0.42
CA MET A 1 12.64 22.54 0.58
C MET A 1 12.62 21.20 1.32
N ALA A 2 11.53 20.78 2.01
CA ALA A 2 11.52 19.49 2.72
C ALA A 2 11.67 18.28 1.77
N LEU A 3 10.88 18.19 0.70
CA LEU A 3 10.97 17.11 -0.28
C LEU A 3 12.28 17.13 -1.09
N GLU A 4 12.90 18.27 -1.31
CA GLU A 4 14.25 18.33 -1.89
C GLU A 4 15.29 17.66 -1.01
N PHE A 5 15.14 17.78 0.32
CA PHE A 5 16.01 17.07 1.27
C PHE A 5 15.76 15.57 1.22
N VAL A 6 14.51 15.13 1.16
CA VAL A 6 14.13 13.72 0.98
C VAL A 6 14.69 13.17 -0.33
N HIS A 7 14.60 13.94 -1.43
CA HIS A 7 15.17 13.58 -2.72
C HIS A 7 16.70 13.41 -2.63
N SER A 8 17.39 14.38 -2.04
CA SER A 8 18.84 14.30 -1.84
C SER A 8 19.26 13.09 -1.00
N PHE A 9 18.46 12.75 0.01
CA PHE A 9 18.67 11.55 0.82
C PHE A 9 18.56 10.26 -0.02
N PHE A 10 17.44 10.02 -0.70
CA PHE A 10 17.24 8.79 -1.49
C PHE A 10 18.24 8.68 -2.64
N ARG A 11 18.58 9.79 -3.30
CA ARG A 11 19.63 9.86 -4.31
C ARG A 11 20.99 9.45 -3.75
N THR A 12 21.32 9.88 -2.54
CA THR A 12 22.57 9.49 -1.87
C THR A 12 22.51 8.01 -1.49
N MET A 13 21.41 7.54 -0.92
CA MET A 13 21.23 6.13 -0.57
C MET A 13 21.38 5.22 -1.79
N HIS A 14 20.77 5.57 -2.92
CA HIS A 14 20.92 4.83 -4.17
C HIS A 14 22.40 4.75 -4.59
N ARG A 15 23.09 5.87 -4.62
CA ARG A 15 24.50 5.95 -5.08
C ARG A 15 25.45 5.19 -4.16
N GLU A 16 25.30 5.30 -2.84
CA GLU A 16 26.23 4.76 -1.86
C GLU A 16 25.87 3.36 -1.36
N TRP A 17 24.72 2.80 -1.75
CA TRP A 17 24.21 1.53 -1.24
C TRP A 17 25.18 0.35 -1.46
N HIS A 18 25.88 0.33 -2.58
CA HIS A 18 26.87 -0.70 -2.91
C HIS A 18 28.10 -0.71 -1.98
N GLY A 19 28.42 0.42 -1.40
CA GLY A 19 29.57 0.58 -0.49
C GLY A 19 29.25 0.29 0.97
N LEU A 20 28.00 -0.09 1.31
CA LEU A 20 27.63 -0.39 2.67
C LEU A 20 28.10 -1.79 3.08
N ASP A 21 28.85 -1.87 4.16
CA ASP A 21 29.19 -3.14 4.77
C ASP A 21 28.04 -3.70 5.64
N GLY A 22 28.03 -5.02 5.83
CA GLY A 22 26.97 -5.70 6.56
C GLY A 22 26.81 -5.23 8.02
N LEU A 23 27.87 -4.69 8.66
CA LEU A 23 27.78 -4.22 10.05
C LEU A 23 27.02 -2.90 10.18
N ARG A 24 27.01 -2.09 9.12
CA ARG A 24 26.33 -0.79 9.08
C ARG A 24 24.94 -0.88 8.44
N LEU A 25 24.65 -1.93 7.67
CA LEU A 25 23.45 -2.07 6.86
C LEU A 25 22.17 -1.87 7.69
N ASP A 26 22.08 -2.45 8.90
CA ASP A 26 20.92 -2.32 9.78
C ASP A 26 20.62 -0.86 10.17
N LYS A 27 21.67 -0.06 10.35
CA LYS A 27 21.51 1.37 10.68
C LYS A 27 20.94 2.14 9.48
N PHE A 28 21.37 1.80 8.27
CA PHE A 28 20.82 2.41 7.07
C PHE A 28 19.41 1.94 6.76
N TYR A 29 19.08 0.68 7.02
CA TYR A 29 17.69 0.21 6.98
C TYR A 29 16.79 1.01 7.92
N SER A 30 17.21 1.19 9.17
CA SER A 30 16.48 2.01 10.15
C SER A 30 16.36 3.47 9.72
N LEU A 31 17.40 4.01 9.08
CA LEU A 31 17.39 5.39 8.57
C LEU A 31 16.41 5.54 7.41
N VAL A 32 16.41 4.64 6.45
CA VAL A 32 15.46 4.63 5.32
C VAL A 32 14.02 4.57 5.84
N ARG A 33 13.72 3.69 6.80
CA ARG A 33 12.42 3.61 7.45
C ARG A 33 11.97 4.95 8.03
N LYS A 34 12.85 5.61 8.79
CA LYS A 34 12.54 6.92 9.40
C LYS A 34 12.28 7.99 8.35
N PHE A 35 13.04 8.02 7.25
CA PHE A 35 12.79 8.97 6.17
C PHE A 35 11.44 8.75 5.50
N ILE A 36 11.04 7.49 5.27
CA ILE A 36 9.71 7.15 4.75
C ILE A 36 8.65 7.63 5.74
N HIS A 37 8.76 7.22 7.01
CA HIS A 37 7.81 7.56 8.07
C HIS A 37 7.59 9.07 8.18
N GLU A 38 8.67 9.84 8.38
CA GLU A 38 8.60 11.29 8.55
C GLU A 38 8.08 12.01 7.30
N THR A 39 8.35 11.46 6.11
CA THR A 39 7.79 12.00 4.88
C THR A 39 6.28 11.77 4.81
N ILE A 40 5.80 10.59 5.19
CA ILE A 40 4.35 10.31 5.27
C ILE A 40 3.68 11.23 6.31
N VAL A 41 4.29 11.43 7.49
CA VAL A 41 3.80 12.39 8.50
C VAL A 41 3.74 13.81 7.93
N LEU A 42 4.76 14.23 7.19
CA LEU A 42 4.77 15.54 6.52
C LEU A 42 3.59 15.66 5.52
N LEU A 43 3.36 14.64 4.69
CA LEU A 43 2.26 14.64 3.72
C LEU A 43 0.90 14.70 4.43
N ARG A 44 0.74 13.97 5.54
CA ARG A 44 -0.44 14.00 6.38
C ARG A 44 -0.70 15.39 6.97
N ILE A 45 0.31 16.05 7.54
CA ILE A 45 0.20 17.41 8.10
C ILE A 45 -0.17 18.43 7.00
N GLN A 46 0.22 18.19 5.76
CA GLN A 46 -0.11 19.00 4.58
C GLN A 46 -1.45 18.58 3.93
N ASP A 47 -2.30 17.85 4.67
CA ASP A 47 -3.63 17.40 4.23
C ASP A 47 -3.60 16.69 2.85
N TRP A 48 -2.60 15.85 2.65
CA TRP A 48 -2.44 15.03 1.44
C TRP A 48 -2.47 15.83 0.13
N GLN A 49 -1.91 17.05 0.13
CA GLN A 49 -1.84 17.86 -1.08
C GLN A 49 -1.28 17.03 -2.25
N GLU A 50 -2.10 16.84 -3.28
CA GLU A 50 -1.81 15.95 -4.40
C GLU A 50 -0.43 16.19 -5.02
N LYS A 51 -0.05 17.46 -5.17
CA LYS A 51 1.26 17.84 -5.72
C LYS A 51 2.42 17.31 -4.88
N LEU A 52 2.32 17.37 -3.55
CA LEU A 52 3.37 16.89 -2.65
C LEU A 52 3.43 15.36 -2.64
N VAL A 53 2.27 14.69 -2.68
CA VAL A 53 2.20 13.23 -2.79
C VAL A 53 2.83 12.76 -4.10
N GLN A 54 2.49 13.41 -5.23
CA GLN A 54 3.08 13.12 -6.54
C GLN A 54 4.60 13.32 -6.56
N GLU A 55 5.09 14.40 -5.96
CA GLU A 55 6.52 14.67 -5.86
C GLU A 55 7.24 13.57 -5.07
N PHE A 56 6.71 13.15 -3.92
CA PHE A 56 7.27 12.06 -3.14
C PHE A 56 7.26 10.72 -3.89
N VAL A 57 6.15 10.39 -4.52
CA VAL A 57 5.99 9.19 -5.37
C VAL A 57 7.02 9.20 -6.51
N MET A 58 7.24 10.35 -7.14
CA MET A 58 8.27 10.51 -8.18
C MET A 58 9.68 10.29 -7.63
N ILE A 59 10.00 10.81 -6.44
CA ILE A 59 11.28 10.58 -5.77
C ILE A 59 11.52 9.08 -5.55
N LEU A 60 10.54 8.37 -4.99
CA LEU A 60 10.65 6.93 -4.76
C LEU A 60 10.80 6.15 -6.08
N SER A 61 10.03 6.51 -7.10
CA SER A 61 10.12 5.86 -8.41
C SER A 61 11.48 6.05 -9.05
N THR A 62 12.02 7.28 -9.00
CA THR A 62 13.27 7.63 -9.66
C THR A 62 14.50 7.11 -8.92
N GLU A 63 14.54 7.27 -7.60
CA GLU A 63 15.75 7.03 -6.81
C GLU A 63 15.79 5.65 -6.16
N VAL A 64 14.64 4.94 -6.05
CA VAL A 64 14.58 3.64 -5.39
C VAL A 64 14.08 2.56 -6.36
N VAL A 65 12.88 2.74 -6.90
CA VAL A 65 12.16 1.69 -7.62
C VAL A 65 12.81 1.35 -8.96
N ASN A 66 13.21 2.35 -9.73
CA ASN A 66 13.79 2.17 -11.07
C ASN A 66 15.30 1.98 -11.05
N GLN A 67 15.91 1.77 -9.88
CA GLN A 67 17.35 1.71 -9.73
C GLN A 67 17.84 0.36 -9.21
N LEU A 68 19.06 0.01 -9.58
CA LEU A 68 19.81 -1.06 -8.97
C LEU A 68 20.74 -0.47 -7.89
N PRO A 69 21.05 -1.19 -6.83
CA PRO A 69 20.78 -2.62 -6.59
C PRO A 69 19.41 -2.89 -5.99
N ASN A 70 18.98 -4.16 -6.11
CA ASN A 70 17.70 -4.63 -5.58
C ASN A 70 17.54 -4.49 -4.06
N GLY A 71 18.65 -4.39 -3.31
CA GLY A 71 18.61 -4.34 -1.84
C GLY A 71 17.74 -3.21 -1.28
N LEU A 72 17.87 -1.99 -1.82
CA LEU A 72 17.05 -0.86 -1.39
C LEU A 72 15.58 -1.02 -1.81
N ARG A 73 15.32 -1.56 -3.01
CA ARG A 73 13.95 -1.86 -3.51
C ARG A 73 13.24 -2.91 -2.64
N LEU A 74 13.94 -3.99 -2.30
CA LEU A 74 13.42 -5.06 -1.45
C LEU A 74 13.14 -4.54 -0.03
N HIS A 75 14.06 -3.75 0.53
CA HIS A 75 13.85 -3.14 1.83
C HIS A 75 12.67 -2.17 1.82
N LEU A 76 12.51 -1.37 0.76
CA LEU A 76 11.32 -0.51 0.61
C LEU A 76 10.03 -1.35 0.66
N ALA A 77 9.97 -2.44 -0.12
CA ALA A 77 8.79 -3.30 -0.13
C ALA A 77 8.49 -3.89 1.27
N ASP A 78 9.52 -4.27 2.02
CA ASP A 78 9.36 -4.87 3.35
C ASP A 78 8.79 -3.91 4.41
N VAL A 79 9.09 -2.61 4.29
CA VAL A 79 8.75 -1.64 5.35
C VAL A 79 7.63 -0.68 4.98
N TYR A 80 7.33 -0.53 3.70
CA TYR A 80 6.52 0.58 3.19
C TYR A 80 5.13 0.67 3.81
N LEU A 81 4.36 -0.42 3.76
CA LEU A 81 3.00 -0.43 4.32
C LEU A 81 2.98 -0.19 5.82
N THR A 82 3.94 -0.77 6.55
CA THR A 82 4.05 -0.57 8.00
C THR A 82 4.31 0.91 8.32
N GLU A 83 5.21 1.56 7.57
CA GLU A 83 5.49 2.97 7.81
C GLU A 83 4.31 3.88 7.38
N VAL A 84 3.61 3.56 6.29
CA VAL A 84 2.38 4.28 5.91
C VAL A 84 1.33 4.14 7.01
N TYR A 85 1.10 2.92 7.51
CA TYR A 85 0.12 2.67 8.56
C TYR A 85 0.46 3.40 9.86
N THR A 86 1.69 3.25 10.35
CA THR A 86 2.12 3.84 11.64
C THR A 86 2.17 5.36 11.61
N ALA A 87 2.44 5.96 10.43
CA ALA A 87 2.45 7.41 10.26
C ALA A 87 1.04 7.99 10.03
N ALA A 88 0.15 7.24 9.36
CA ALA A 88 -1.13 7.77 8.91
C ALA A 88 -2.17 6.68 8.63
N LYS A 89 -2.70 6.03 9.67
CA LYS A 89 -3.79 5.05 9.54
C LYS A 89 -5.09 5.66 8.95
N ASP A 90 -5.22 6.97 9.01
CA ASP A 90 -6.32 7.80 8.50
C ASP A 90 -6.09 8.33 7.06
N VAL A 91 -5.10 7.78 6.33
CA VAL A 91 -4.80 8.17 4.97
C VAL A 91 -6.03 8.05 4.06
N THR A 92 -6.28 9.08 3.23
CA THR A 92 -7.40 9.04 2.27
C THR A 92 -7.16 8.01 1.17
N THR A 93 -8.23 7.39 0.64
CA THR A 93 -8.13 6.41 -0.45
C THR A 93 -7.30 6.92 -1.63
N LYS A 94 -7.53 8.18 -2.05
CA LYS A 94 -6.80 8.80 -3.16
C LYS A 94 -5.30 8.87 -2.89
N ALA A 95 -4.92 9.39 -1.72
CA ALA A 95 -3.52 9.50 -1.33
C ALA A 95 -2.87 8.11 -1.19
N PHE A 96 -3.57 7.14 -0.61
CA PHE A 96 -3.09 5.79 -0.44
C PHE A 96 -2.77 5.11 -1.78
N VAL A 97 -3.69 5.15 -2.75
CA VAL A 97 -3.46 4.60 -4.09
C VAL A 97 -2.28 5.30 -4.78
N MET A 98 -2.17 6.63 -4.66
CA MET A 98 -1.02 7.37 -5.20
C MET A 98 0.30 6.95 -4.55
N LEU A 99 0.33 6.77 -3.24
CA LEU A 99 1.52 6.29 -2.52
C LEU A 99 1.96 4.90 -2.97
N LEU A 100 1.05 4.06 -3.44
CA LEU A 100 1.35 2.73 -3.98
C LEU A 100 1.83 2.73 -5.44
N GLU A 101 1.73 3.84 -6.19
CA GLU A 101 2.11 3.88 -7.62
C GLU A 101 3.52 3.38 -7.93
N PRO A 102 4.58 3.67 -7.13
CA PRO A 102 5.90 3.09 -7.39
C PRO A 102 5.91 1.56 -7.35
N LEU A 103 5.09 0.97 -6.48
CA LEU A 103 4.99 -0.48 -6.31
C LEU A 103 4.09 -1.12 -7.37
N PHE A 104 3.04 -0.42 -7.82
CA PHE A 104 2.26 -0.81 -9.00
C PHE A 104 3.12 -0.83 -10.26
N SER A 105 4.01 0.17 -10.43
CA SER A 105 4.97 0.21 -11.54
C SER A 105 5.90 -1.00 -11.52
N LEU A 106 6.41 -1.42 -10.35
CA LEU A 106 7.19 -2.65 -10.23
C LEU A 106 6.39 -3.88 -10.66
N LEU A 107 5.13 -3.99 -10.28
CA LEU A 107 4.30 -5.13 -10.68
C LEU A 107 4.07 -5.19 -12.20
N SER A 108 3.99 -4.05 -12.89
CA SER A 108 3.76 -4.03 -14.33
C SER A 108 5.04 -4.25 -15.15
N SER A 109 6.17 -3.69 -14.71
CA SER A 109 7.37 -3.52 -15.54
C SER A 109 8.61 -4.27 -15.05
N GLU A 110 8.56 -4.98 -13.93
CA GLU A 110 9.74 -5.66 -13.36
C GLU A 110 9.99 -7.02 -13.96
N TYR A 111 11.22 -7.24 -14.47
CA TYR A 111 11.70 -8.53 -15.00
C TYR A 111 12.32 -9.43 -13.94
N ASP A 112 12.89 -8.84 -12.87
CA ASP A 112 13.45 -9.62 -11.77
C ASP A 112 12.34 -10.28 -10.95
N LYS A 113 12.23 -11.59 -11.10
CA LYS A 113 11.20 -12.39 -10.42
C LYS A 113 11.27 -12.30 -8.89
N THR A 114 12.46 -12.05 -8.33
CA THR A 114 12.64 -11.90 -6.87
C THR A 114 12.01 -10.61 -6.39
N VAL A 115 12.25 -9.51 -7.10
CA VAL A 115 11.65 -8.20 -6.78
C VAL A 115 10.15 -8.24 -7.00
N PHE A 116 9.69 -8.74 -8.17
CA PHE A 116 8.27 -8.89 -8.47
C PHE A 116 7.55 -9.69 -7.39
N LYS A 117 8.07 -10.87 -7.04
CA LYS A 117 7.49 -11.73 -6.03
C LYS A 117 7.44 -11.04 -4.66
N ARG A 118 8.54 -10.38 -4.24
CA ARG A 118 8.60 -9.68 -2.96
C ARG A 118 7.55 -8.58 -2.88
N VAL A 119 7.42 -7.74 -3.90
CA VAL A 119 6.42 -6.65 -3.93
C VAL A 119 5.00 -7.23 -3.92
N ARG A 120 4.73 -8.24 -4.76
CA ARG A 120 3.42 -8.90 -4.78
C ARG A 120 3.05 -9.47 -3.43
N ASP A 121 3.93 -10.28 -2.83
CA ASP A 121 3.63 -11.04 -1.60
C ASP A 121 3.61 -10.11 -0.37
N VAL A 122 4.67 -9.34 -0.16
CA VAL A 122 4.85 -8.55 1.08
C VAL A 122 4.04 -7.25 1.09
N VAL A 123 3.79 -6.66 -0.09
CA VAL A 123 2.96 -5.44 -0.14
C VAL A 123 1.50 -5.81 -0.36
N PHE A 124 1.18 -6.44 -1.49
CA PHE A 124 -0.22 -6.58 -1.90
C PHE A 124 -0.93 -7.80 -1.30
N GLU A 125 -0.28 -8.95 -1.11
CA GLU A 125 -0.92 -10.09 -0.45
C GLU A 125 -1.00 -9.89 1.07
N ASP A 126 0.09 -9.41 1.71
CA ASP A 126 0.10 -9.10 3.14
C ASP A 126 -0.86 -7.96 3.50
N MET A 127 -1.07 -7.00 2.58
CA MET A 127 -2.05 -5.93 2.77
C MET A 127 -3.43 -6.47 3.12
N MET A 128 -3.89 -7.52 2.45
CA MET A 128 -5.18 -8.13 2.71
C MET A 128 -5.26 -8.90 4.03
N GLN A 129 -4.12 -9.38 4.53
CA GLN A 129 -4.06 -10.25 5.72
C GLN A 129 -3.75 -9.46 6.99
N LYS A 130 -2.79 -8.53 6.91
CA LYS A 130 -2.26 -7.81 8.07
C LYS A 130 -3.00 -6.50 8.36
N TYR A 131 -3.64 -5.93 7.34
CA TYR A 131 -4.33 -4.65 7.44
C TYR A 131 -5.77 -4.82 6.99
N PRO A 132 -6.68 -5.31 7.86
CA PRO A 132 -8.09 -5.38 7.52
C PRO A 132 -8.59 -3.97 7.21
N PHE A 133 -9.21 -3.82 6.05
CA PHE A 133 -9.84 -2.58 5.63
C PHE A 133 -11.28 -2.56 6.12
N GLN A 134 -11.79 -1.39 6.45
CA GLN A 134 -13.23 -1.26 6.66
C GLN A 134 -13.91 -1.52 5.31
N LEU A 135 -14.66 -2.62 5.24
CA LEU A 135 -15.52 -2.87 4.11
C LEU A 135 -16.69 -1.87 4.18
N TYR A 136 -16.78 -1.00 3.20
CA TYR A 136 -17.86 -0.04 3.11
C TYR A 136 -19.18 -0.78 2.91
N SER A 137 -20.00 -0.89 3.93
CA SER A 137 -21.42 -1.11 3.76
C SER A 137 -22.07 0.20 3.31
N ASP A 138 -22.88 0.15 2.25
CA ASP A 138 -23.56 1.29 1.62
C ASP A 138 -24.52 2.09 2.55
N ASP A 139 -24.66 1.70 3.81
CA ASP A 139 -25.45 2.38 4.80
C ASP A 139 -24.64 3.54 5.40
N LYS A 140 -24.84 4.74 4.85
CA LYS A 140 -24.48 6.01 5.47
C LYS A 140 -25.15 6.13 6.85
N LYS A 141 -24.56 5.56 7.89
CA LYS A 141 -24.76 5.99 9.26
C LYS A 141 -23.63 6.92 9.63
N GLU A 142 -23.99 8.19 9.83
CA GLU A 142 -23.18 9.15 10.56
C GLU A 142 -22.68 8.47 11.85
N MET A 143 -21.45 8.00 11.86
CA MET A 143 -20.84 7.50 13.07
C MET A 143 -20.21 8.67 13.80
N ASN A 144 -20.92 9.16 14.81
CA ASN A 144 -20.32 9.83 15.95
C ASN A 144 -19.29 8.87 16.56
N CYS A 145 -18.03 9.23 16.45
CA CYS A 145 -16.91 8.48 17.01
C CYS A 145 -16.78 8.83 18.51
N GLU A 146 -17.63 8.24 19.33
CA GLU A 146 -17.40 8.10 20.77
C GLU A 146 -17.34 6.61 21.07
N LYS A 147 -16.16 6.01 20.96
CA LYS A 147 -15.87 4.69 21.52
C LYS A 147 -15.05 4.88 22.78
N GLU A 148 -15.65 4.57 23.90
CA GLU A 148 -14.96 4.33 25.17
C GLU A 148 -13.97 3.18 24.98
N ALA A 149 -12.70 3.42 25.32
CA ALA A 149 -11.65 2.42 25.28
C ALA A 149 -11.90 1.39 26.37
N THR A 150 -12.10 0.13 25.97
CA THR A 150 -11.98 -1.02 26.85
C THR A 150 -10.58 -1.62 26.67
N ASP A 151 -9.81 -1.64 27.78
CA ASP A 151 -8.43 -2.10 27.90
C ASP A 151 -8.33 -3.62 27.76
N ASP A 152 -8.31 -4.23 26.59
CA ASP A 152 -7.83 -5.61 26.36
C ASP A 152 -8.17 -6.15 24.95
N GLU A 153 -8.44 -5.30 23.95
CA GLU A 153 -8.57 -5.77 22.57
C GLU A 153 -7.22 -5.61 21.84
N GLU A 154 -6.67 -6.71 21.31
CA GLU A 154 -5.59 -6.66 20.32
C GLU A 154 -5.96 -5.60 19.27
N GLU A 155 -5.23 -4.48 19.26
CA GLU A 155 -5.48 -3.33 18.38
C GLU A 155 -5.34 -3.79 16.92
N THR A 156 -6.46 -4.15 16.30
CA THR A 156 -6.47 -4.55 14.89
C THR A 156 -5.99 -3.37 14.05
N MET A 157 -4.91 -3.57 13.29
CA MET A 157 -4.29 -2.54 12.45
C MET A 157 -5.17 -2.26 11.22
N VAL A 158 -6.13 -1.35 11.30
CA VAL A 158 -7.09 -1.03 10.24
C VAL A 158 -6.77 0.31 9.58
N PHE A 159 -6.75 0.36 8.25
CA PHE A 159 -6.81 1.62 7.52
C PHE A 159 -8.25 2.15 7.52
N GLU A 160 -8.48 3.27 8.20
CA GLU A 160 -9.82 3.77 8.53
C GLU A 160 -10.58 4.31 7.30
N CYS A 161 -9.86 4.91 6.35
CA CYS A 161 -10.45 5.66 5.25
C CYS A 161 -10.11 5.10 3.86
N VAL A 162 -9.55 3.89 3.77
CA VAL A 162 -9.12 3.31 2.49
C VAL A 162 -10.18 2.39 1.92
N ASP A 163 -10.67 2.73 0.73
CA ASP A 163 -11.51 1.84 -0.08
C ASP A 163 -10.64 0.86 -0.89
N LEU A 164 -10.70 -0.41 -0.52
CA LEU A 164 -9.95 -1.48 -1.15
C LEU A 164 -10.33 -1.69 -2.64
N ALA A 165 -11.55 -1.32 -3.03
CA ALA A 165 -12.00 -1.41 -4.41
C ALA A 165 -11.16 -0.53 -5.36
N GLN A 166 -10.64 0.60 -4.89
CA GLN A 166 -9.75 1.45 -5.69
C GLN A 166 -8.40 0.78 -5.94
N VAL A 167 -7.84 0.08 -4.94
CA VAL A 167 -6.61 -0.73 -5.10
C VAL A 167 -6.87 -1.88 -6.09
N GLN A 168 -8.00 -2.57 -5.96
CA GLN A 168 -8.44 -3.61 -6.89
C GLN A 168 -8.55 -3.10 -8.33
N HIS A 169 -9.21 -1.96 -8.54
CA HIS A 169 -9.33 -1.34 -9.86
C HIS A 169 -7.97 -1.00 -10.45
N ARG A 170 -7.05 -0.50 -9.63
CA ARG A 170 -5.69 -0.18 -10.10
C ARG A 170 -4.92 -1.44 -10.50
N ILE A 171 -5.03 -2.55 -9.73
CA ILE A 171 -4.44 -3.84 -10.09
C ILE A 171 -5.00 -4.34 -11.42
N PHE A 172 -6.30 -4.22 -11.65
CA PHE A 172 -6.91 -4.60 -12.93
C PHE A 172 -6.41 -3.74 -14.08
N ALA A 173 -6.32 -2.43 -13.87
CA ALA A 173 -5.84 -1.49 -14.88
C ALA A 173 -4.41 -1.84 -15.33
N ILE A 174 -3.49 -2.12 -14.40
CA ILE A 174 -2.14 -2.54 -14.76
C ILE A 174 -2.11 -3.94 -15.39
N ALA A 175 -2.94 -4.88 -14.94
CA ALA A 175 -2.98 -6.23 -15.52
C ALA A 175 -3.44 -6.23 -16.99
N SER A 176 -4.31 -5.29 -17.37
CA SER A 176 -4.86 -5.15 -18.72
C SER A 176 -4.11 -4.16 -19.61
N ALA A 177 -3.16 -3.40 -19.08
CA ALA A 177 -2.42 -2.41 -19.84
C ALA A 177 -1.48 -3.05 -20.86
N ASP A 178 -1.34 -2.44 -22.04
CA ASP A 178 -0.53 -3.00 -23.14
C ASP A 178 0.96 -3.05 -22.81
N ASP A 179 1.44 -2.12 -22.00
CA ASP A 179 2.84 -1.98 -21.56
C ASP A 179 3.23 -2.92 -20.41
N THR A 180 2.28 -3.65 -19.85
CA THR A 180 2.58 -4.64 -18.80
C THR A 180 3.29 -5.86 -19.37
N ILE A 181 4.40 -6.24 -18.74
CA ILE A 181 5.19 -7.40 -19.11
C ILE A 181 4.33 -8.67 -19.08
N GLU A 182 4.36 -9.43 -20.18
CA GLU A 182 3.48 -10.58 -20.37
C GLU A 182 3.63 -11.63 -19.27
N CYS A 183 4.84 -11.91 -18.80
CA CYS A 183 5.06 -12.89 -17.73
C CYS A 183 4.48 -12.49 -16.37
N ASN A 184 4.15 -11.21 -16.17
CA ASN A 184 3.56 -10.70 -14.91
C ASN A 184 2.02 -10.73 -14.94
N ARG A 185 1.39 -10.69 -16.14
CA ARG A 185 -0.07 -10.59 -16.30
C ARG A 185 -0.85 -11.64 -15.54
N ALA A 186 -0.47 -12.91 -15.68
CA ALA A 186 -1.19 -14.02 -15.04
C ALA A 186 -1.21 -13.89 -13.51
N ALA A 187 -0.09 -13.44 -12.92
CA ALA A 187 0.01 -13.21 -11.48
C ALA A 187 -0.82 -11.99 -11.03
N LEU A 188 -0.86 -10.92 -11.85
CA LEU A 188 -1.67 -9.74 -11.60
C LEU A 188 -3.18 -10.06 -11.65
N TYR A 189 -3.64 -10.84 -12.63
CA TYR A 189 -5.04 -11.30 -12.66
C TYR A 189 -5.38 -12.20 -11.47
N THR A 190 -4.42 -13.02 -11.01
CA THR A 190 -4.63 -13.83 -9.80
C THR A 190 -4.76 -12.95 -8.56
N LEU A 191 -3.91 -11.92 -8.43
CA LEU A 191 -3.97 -10.94 -7.36
C LEU A 191 -5.31 -10.18 -7.40
N TYR A 192 -5.72 -9.69 -8.58
CA TYR A 192 -7.01 -9.04 -8.78
C TYR A 192 -8.19 -9.90 -8.28
N LYS A 193 -8.20 -11.20 -8.63
CA LYS A 193 -9.26 -12.12 -8.18
C LYS A 193 -9.30 -12.27 -6.66
N LYS A 194 -8.15 -12.29 -5.99
CA LYS A 194 -8.09 -12.32 -4.52
C LYS A 194 -8.72 -11.06 -3.92
N TYR A 195 -8.38 -9.88 -4.42
CA TYR A 195 -8.98 -8.62 -3.99
C TYR A 195 -10.48 -8.59 -4.27
N PHE A 196 -10.91 -9.04 -5.45
CA PHE A 196 -12.32 -9.12 -5.82
C PHE A 196 -13.11 -10.01 -4.87
N SER A 197 -12.58 -11.16 -4.47
CA SER A 197 -13.27 -12.08 -3.55
C SER A 197 -13.48 -11.45 -2.17
N ILE A 198 -12.54 -10.64 -1.69
CA ILE A 198 -12.64 -9.97 -0.39
C ILE A 198 -13.65 -8.82 -0.45
N SER A 199 -13.58 -7.97 -1.47
CA SER A 199 -14.46 -6.81 -1.60
C SER A 199 -15.92 -7.17 -1.91
N HIS A 200 -16.21 -8.42 -2.32
CA HIS A 200 -17.58 -8.87 -2.69
C HIS A 200 -18.16 -9.92 -1.74
N VAL A 201 -17.43 -10.36 -0.72
CA VAL A 201 -17.94 -11.33 0.26
C VAL A 201 -19.19 -10.78 0.96
N ASP A 202 -19.19 -9.50 1.33
CA ASP A 202 -20.31 -8.89 2.05
C ASP A 202 -21.58 -8.76 1.20
N SER A 203 -21.44 -8.45 -0.09
CA SER A 203 -22.60 -8.35 -1.00
C SER A 203 -23.27 -9.71 -1.22
N PHE A 204 -22.54 -10.80 -1.11
CA PHE A 204 -23.08 -12.16 -1.27
C PHE A 204 -23.71 -12.68 0.02
N GLN A 205 -23.09 -12.44 1.17
CA GLN A 205 -23.68 -12.79 2.47
C GLN A 205 -24.95 -12.01 2.75
N PHE A 206 -24.97 -10.71 2.46
CA PHE A 206 -26.16 -9.88 2.61
C PHE A 206 -27.34 -10.38 1.76
N ARG A 207 -27.09 -10.79 0.51
CA ARG A 207 -28.14 -11.38 -0.35
C ARG A 207 -28.64 -12.72 0.16
N ILE A 208 -27.81 -13.55 0.78
CA ILE A 208 -28.21 -14.81 1.39
C ILE A 208 -29.06 -14.55 2.62
N GLU A 209 -28.67 -13.64 3.50
CA GLU A 209 -29.42 -13.28 4.71
C GLU A 209 -30.76 -12.62 4.37
N GLU A 210 -30.84 -11.79 3.35
CA GLU A 210 -32.09 -11.20 2.88
C GLU A 210 -33.02 -12.26 2.27
N SER A 211 -32.47 -13.20 1.48
CA SER A 211 -33.21 -14.32 0.93
C SER A 211 -33.75 -15.27 2.01
N MET A 212 -32.95 -15.50 3.08
CA MET A 212 -33.41 -16.32 4.21
C MET A 212 -34.50 -15.64 5.03
N LYS A 213 -34.41 -14.33 5.26
CA LYS A 213 -35.43 -13.53 5.95
C LYS A 213 -36.77 -13.45 5.19
N ILE A 214 -36.74 -13.58 3.86
CA ILE A 214 -37.96 -13.60 3.03
C ILE A 214 -38.63 -14.99 3.14
N GLN A 215 -37.86 -16.07 3.18
CA GLN A 215 -38.40 -17.43 3.32
C GLN A 215 -38.95 -17.74 4.71
N GLU A 216 -38.52 -17.05 5.77
CA GLU A 216 -39.08 -17.20 7.12
C GLU A 216 -40.39 -16.41 7.35
N LYS A 217 -40.83 -15.61 6.37
CA LYS A 217 -42.06 -14.80 6.45
C LYS A 217 -43.22 -15.30 5.59
N GLU A 218 -43.00 -16.38 4.84
CA GLU A 218 -44.03 -17.12 4.13
C GLU A 218 -44.47 -18.37 4.92
#